data_d9fdf4a744ee3e34aa9a18146373b770
#
_entry.id   d9fdf4a744ee3e34aa9a18146373b770
#
_cell.length_a   1.000
_cell.length_b   1.000
_cell.length_c   1.000
_cell.angle_alpha   90.00
_cell.angle_beta   90.00
_cell.angle_gamma   90.00
#
_symmetry.space_group_name_H-M   'P 1'
#
loop_
_entity.id
_entity.type
_entity.pdbx_description
1 polymer ?
#
loop_
_entity_poly.entity_id
_entity_poly.type
_entity_poly.pdbx_seq_one_letter_code
_entity_poly.pdbx_strand_id
1 'polypeptide(L)'
;TGLGVGANVFTWTTSNGTCPTSSDDVTINVDADATIADAGTDQTQCETITTATLSGNTPTSGTGVWTVIAGGATVTTPASPTSGVTGLTTGTNTFEWTITNGTCTPTTDQITITLDAAPTAANAGTDQTVCETPGTATLAGNTPAVGTGTWTLTSGTGTITTPSSPTS
;
A
#
# COMPACT_ATOMS: atom_id res chain seq x y z
N THR A 1 10.57 -38.98 -14.05
CA THR A 1 9.67 -38.54 -15.14
C THR A 1 8.87 -37.37 -14.60
N GLY A 2 8.96 -36.21 -15.27
CA GLY A 2 8.17 -35.03 -14.92
C GLY A 2 6.67 -35.27 -15.26
N LEU A 3 5.78 -34.89 -14.31
CA LEU A 3 4.33 -34.86 -14.54
C LEU A 3 3.96 -33.53 -15.22
N GLY A 4 3.01 -33.59 -16.15
CA GLY A 4 2.41 -32.39 -16.72
C GLY A 4 1.38 -31.76 -15.79
N VAL A 5 1.15 -30.45 -15.89
CA VAL A 5 0.04 -29.78 -15.19
C VAL A 5 -1.30 -30.38 -15.63
N GLY A 6 -2.19 -30.60 -14.67
CA GLY A 6 -3.48 -31.26 -14.85
C GLY A 6 -3.47 -32.74 -14.45
N ALA A 7 -4.43 -33.50 -14.96
CA ALA A 7 -4.61 -34.91 -14.61
C ALA A 7 -3.60 -35.79 -15.37
N ASN A 8 -2.82 -36.57 -14.64
CA ASN A 8 -1.93 -37.62 -15.17
C ASN A 8 -2.46 -38.97 -14.69
N VAL A 9 -2.93 -39.79 -15.63
CA VAL A 9 -3.51 -41.11 -15.33
C VAL A 9 -2.48 -42.18 -15.64
N PHE A 10 -2.26 -43.08 -14.67
CA PHE A 10 -1.35 -44.21 -14.76
C PHE A 10 -2.14 -45.49 -14.54
N THR A 11 -2.03 -46.44 -15.52
CA THR A 11 -2.66 -47.73 -15.43
C THR A 11 -1.66 -48.77 -14.95
N TRP A 12 -1.97 -49.48 -13.87
CA TRP A 12 -1.23 -50.65 -13.40
C TRP A 12 -1.89 -51.90 -13.99
N THR A 13 -1.16 -52.67 -14.79
CA THR A 13 -1.66 -53.91 -15.38
C THR A 13 -0.85 -55.09 -14.91
N THR A 14 -1.54 -56.13 -14.44
CA THR A 14 -0.95 -57.42 -14.09
C THR A 14 -1.34 -58.46 -15.15
N SER A 15 -0.41 -59.37 -15.48
CA SER A 15 -0.62 -60.46 -16.43
C SER A 15 0.07 -61.73 -15.93
N ASN A 16 -0.50 -62.88 -16.27
CA ASN A 16 0.09 -64.18 -15.98
C ASN A 16 -0.17 -65.16 -17.14
N GLY A 17 0.82 -65.38 -17.99
CA GLY A 17 0.79 -66.32 -19.12
C GLY A 17 -0.36 -66.01 -20.08
N THR A 18 -1.26 -66.97 -20.32
CA THR A 18 -2.42 -66.85 -21.22
C THR A 18 -3.69 -66.38 -20.50
N CYS A 19 -3.63 -66.10 -19.18
CA CYS A 19 -4.78 -65.61 -18.42
C CYS A 19 -5.13 -64.16 -18.81
N PRO A 20 -6.42 -63.77 -18.66
CA PRO A 20 -6.83 -62.36 -18.88
C PRO A 20 -6.03 -61.42 -17.94
N THR A 21 -5.66 -60.25 -18.47
CA THR A 21 -5.01 -59.21 -17.66
C THR A 21 -6.00 -58.51 -16.76
N SER A 22 -5.52 -58.05 -15.61
CA SER A 22 -6.26 -57.17 -14.70
C SER A 22 -5.57 -55.82 -14.61
N SER A 23 -6.30 -54.72 -14.69
CA SER A 23 -5.75 -53.36 -14.64
C SER A 23 -6.57 -52.46 -13.71
N ASP A 24 -5.88 -51.48 -13.14
CA ASP A 24 -6.46 -50.42 -12.29
C ASP A 24 -5.74 -49.09 -12.55
N ASP A 25 -6.43 -47.96 -12.40
CA ASP A 25 -5.94 -46.68 -12.74
C ASP A 25 -5.74 -45.81 -11.48
N VAL A 26 -4.65 -45.01 -11.45
CA VAL A 26 -4.42 -43.94 -10.49
C VAL A 26 -4.28 -42.62 -11.22
N THR A 27 -4.98 -41.60 -10.75
CA THR A 27 -4.87 -40.24 -11.27
C THR A 27 -4.07 -39.37 -10.29
N ILE A 28 -3.02 -38.74 -10.80
CA ILE A 28 -2.24 -37.70 -10.09
C ILE A 28 -2.56 -36.36 -10.75
N ASN A 29 -3.19 -35.48 -9.98
CA ASN A 29 -3.44 -34.09 -10.42
C ASN A 29 -2.26 -33.21 -10.03
N VAL A 30 -1.73 -32.46 -10.97
CA VAL A 30 -0.66 -31.47 -10.79
C VAL A 30 -1.26 -30.09 -10.96
N ASP A 31 -1.25 -29.29 -9.88
CA ASP A 31 -1.65 -27.90 -9.93
C ASP A 31 -0.56 -27.06 -10.64
N ALA A 32 -0.96 -26.03 -11.38
CA ALA A 32 -0.02 -25.04 -11.90
C ALA A 32 0.54 -24.19 -10.75
N ASP A 33 1.74 -23.67 -10.91
CA ASP A 33 2.27 -22.69 -9.95
C ASP A 33 1.34 -21.47 -9.82
N ALA A 34 1.26 -20.91 -8.61
CA ALA A 34 0.55 -19.66 -8.39
C ALA A 34 1.19 -18.53 -9.20
N THR A 35 0.36 -17.64 -9.74
CA THR A 35 0.86 -16.40 -10.35
C THR A 35 1.73 -15.65 -9.33
N ILE A 36 2.86 -15.09 -9.76
CA ILE A 36 3.70 -14.26 -8.88
C ILE A 36 2.87 -13.04 -8.45
N ALA A 37 2.75 -12.83 -7.14
CA ALA A 37 2.05 -11.69 -6.57
C ALA A 37 2.81 -10.38 -6.84
N ASP A 38 2.05 -9.33 -7.15
CA ASP A 38 2.50 -7.94 -7.28
C ASP A 38 1.43 -7.07 -6.63
N ALA A 39 1.78 -6.41 -5.53
CA ALA A 39 0.89 -5.54 -4.75
C ALA A 39 0.80 -4.12 -5.31
N GLY A 40 1.62 -3.79 -6.31
CA GLY A 40 1.77 -2.46 -6.85
C GLY A 40 2.75 -1.58 -6.08
N THR A 41 2.72 -0.27 -6.34
CA THR A 41 3.69 0.68 -5.76
C THR A 41 3.19 1.32 -4.47
N ASP A 42 4.12 1.61 -3.56
CA ASP A 42 3.85 2.33 -2.32
C ASP A 42 3.20 3.69 -2.58
N GLN A 43 2.35 4.12 -1.64
CA GLN A 43 1.58 5.36 -1.72
C GLN A 43 1.87 6.25 -0.52
N THR A 44 1.84 7.57 -0.72
CA THR A 44 1.92 8.57 0.35
C THR A 44 0.81 9.59 0.17
N GLN A 45 0.11 9.91 1.24
CA GLN A 45 -0.98 10.89 1.24
C GLN A 45 -1.09 11.58 2.61
N CYS A 46 -1.84 12.70 2.65
CA CYS A 46 -2.09 13.42 3.90
C CYS A 46 -3.08 12.65 4.79
N GLU A 47 -2.94 12.70 6.10
CA GLU A 47 -3.81 12.03 7.08
C GLU A 47 -5.29 12.41 6.99
N THR A 48 -5.61 13.52 6.32
CA THR A 48 -7.00 13.91 6.03
C THR A 48 -7.69 12.98 5.04
N ILE A 49 -6.93 12.15 4.33
CA ILE A 49 -7.41 11.16 3.35
C ILE A 49 -7.24 9.77 3.96
N THR A 50 -8.29 9.25 4.57
CA THR A 50 -8.26 7.95 5.29
C THR A 50 -8.67 6.76 4.43
N THR A 51 -8.71 6.93 3.11
CA THR A 51 -9.09 5.90 2.13
C THR A 51 -8.08 5.83 1.00
N ALA A 52 -7.90 4.65 0.42
CA ALA A 52 -7.06 4.43 -0.75
C ALA A 52 -7.59 3.27 -1.59
N THR A 53 -6.98 3.04 -2.75
CA THR A 53 -7.22 1.87 -3.59
C THR A 53 -5.93 1.09 -3.74
N LEU A 54 -5.99 -0.20 -3.47
CA LEU A 54 -4.93 -1.17 -3.71
C LEU A 54 -4.90 -1.54 -5.20
N SER A 55 -3.75 -1.94 -5.72
CA SER A 55 -3.55 -2.24 -7.14
C SER A 55 -2.74 -3.54 -7.36
N GLY A 56 -3.19 -4.62 -6.73
CA GLY A 56 -2.60 -5.93 -6.97
C GLY A 56 -2.84 -6.43 -8.40
N ASN A 57 -1.96 -7.31 -8.86
CA ASN A 57 -2.12 -7.96 -10.16
C ASN A 57 -3.28 -8.97 -10.15
N THR A 58 -3.92 -9.14 -11.32
CA THR A 58 -4.94 -10.19 -11.49
C THR A 58 -4.24 -11.54 -11.74
N PRO A 59 -4.49 -12.57 -10.88
CA PRO A 59 -3.91 -13.88 -11.08
C PRO A 59 -4.37 -14.53 -12.40
N THR A 60 -3.44 -15.11 -13.15
CA THR A 60 -3.72 -16.00 -14.30
C THR A 60 -3.82 -17.46 -13.84
N SER A 61 -3.24 -17.79 -12.70
CA SER A 61 -3.30 -19.09 -12.04
C SER A 61 -3.45 -18.88 -10.53
N GLY A 62 -4.53 -19.43 -9.96
CA GLY A 62 -4.85 -19.29 -8.54
C GLY A 62 -5.83 -18.16 -8.22
N THR A 63 -5.93 -17.85 -6.95
CA THR A 63 -6.79 -16.80 -6.38
C THR A 63 -5.98 -15.91 -5.45
N GLY A 64 -6.25 -14.61 -5.49
CA GLY A 64 -5.57 -13.63 -4.66
C GLY A 64 -6.44 -13.14 -3.50
N VAL A 65 -5.79 -12.79 -2.37
CA VAL A 65 -6.45 -12.21 -1.19
C VAL A 65 -5.54 -11.16 -0.56
N TRP A 66 -6.11 -9.99 -0.25
CA TRP A 66 -5.47 -8.95 0.53
C TRP A 66 -5.61 -9.21 2.03
N THR A 67 -4.53 -9.01 2.77
CA THR A 67 -4.51 -9.02 4.25
C THR A 67 -3.87 -7.73 4.77
N VAL A 68 -4.32 -7.28 5.94
CA VAL A 68 -3.71 -6.15 6.65
C VAL A 68 -2.57 -6.69 7.51
N ILE A 69 -1.34 -6.21 7.28
CA ILE A 69 -0.14 -6.58 8.04
C ILE A 69 0.13 -5.59 9.17
N ALA A 70 -0.05 -4.28 8.88
CA ALA A 70 0.13 -3.23 9.88
C ALA A 70 -0.84 -2.07 9.63
N GLY A 71 -1.12 -1.29 10.69
CA GLY A 71 -2.10 -0.21 10.69
C GLY A 71 -3.49 -0.68 11.15
N GLY A 72 -4.45 0.25 11.23
CA GLY A 72 -5.82 -0.01 11.69
C GLY A 72 -6.87 -0.10 10.57
N ALA A 73 -6.43 -0.10 9.31
CA ALA A 73 -7.30 -0.01 8.14
C ALA A 73 -8.08 -1.30 7.86
N THR A 74 -9.16 -1.17 7.11
CA THR A 74 -9.99 -2.28 6.64
C THR A 74 -9.96 -2.36 5.12
N VAL A 75 -9.70 -3.56 4.58
CA VAL A 75 -9.81 -3.87 3.15
C VAL A 75 -11.27 -4.20 2.84
N THR A 76 -11.88 -3.50 1.88
CA THR A 76 -13.33 -3.58 1.63
C THR A 76 -13.75 -4.82 0.85
N THR A 77 -12.94 -5.27 -0.09
CA THR A 77 -13.17 -6.46 -0.93
C THR A 77 -11.87 -7.27 -1.05
N PRO A 78 -11.50 -8.06 -0.02
CA PRO A 78 -10.18 -8.69 0.05
C PRO A 78 -9.81 -9.57 -1.16
N ALA A 79 -10.78 -10.19 -1.83
CA ALA A 79 -10.55 -11.02 -3.01
C ALA A 79 -10.39 -10.23 -4.31
N SER A 80 -10.60 -8.91 -4.29
CA SER A 80 -10.42 -8.07 -5.49
C SER A 80 -8.99 -7.53 -5.55
N PRO A 81 -8.27 -7.70 -6.68
CA PRO A 81 -6.94 -7.08 -6.85
C PRO A 81 -6.97 -5.56 -6.61
N THR A 82 -8.03 -4.90 -7.07
CA THR A 82 -8.24 -3.44 -6.92
C THR A 82 -9.21 -3.14 -5.79
N SER A 83 -8.91 -3.62 -4.58
CA SER A 83 -9.74 -3.37 -3.41
C SER A 83 -9.58 -1.96 -2.88
N GLY A 84 -10.67 -1.37 -2.37
CA GLY A 84 -10.59 -0.18 -1.54
C GLY A 84 -10.08 -0.49 -0.13
N VAL A 85 -9.45 0.48 0.50
CA VAL A 85 -9.13 0.50 1.94
C VAL A 85 -9.76 1.70 2.60
N THR A 86 -10.20 1.53 3.85
CA THR A 86 -10.80 2.57 4.68
C THR A 86 -10.21 2.53 6.09
N GLY A 87 -10.24 3.67 6.79
CA GLY A 87 -9.73 3.74 8.16
C GLY A 87 -8.21 3.70 8.24
N LEU A 88 -7.50 4.21 7.23
CA LEU A 88 -6.06 4.42 7.31
C LEU A 88 -5.72 5.33 8.49
N THR A 89 -4.63 5.02 9.18
CA THR A 89 -4.12 5.78 10.32
C THR A 89 -2.83 6.50 9.96
N THR A 90 -2.56 7.63 10.61
CA THR A 90 -1.31 8.39 10.44
C THR A 90 -0.10 7.50 10.66
N GLY A 91 0.90 7.63 9.79
CA GLY A 91 2.06 6.75 9.70
C GLY A 91 1.85 5.61 8.71
N THR A 92 2.50 4.49 8.95
CA THR A 92 2.61 3.37 8.01
C THR A 92 1.45 2.39 8.14
N ASN A 93 0.77 2.10 7.03
CA ASN A 93 -0.24 1.04 6.89
C ASN A 93 0.26 0.07 5.82
N THR A 94 0.43 -1.21 6.16
CA THR A 94 0.99 -2.23 5.26
C THR A 94 -0.05 -3.29 4.94
N PHE A 95 -0.17 -3.62 3.66
CA PHE A 95 -1.07 -4.64 3.13
C PHE A 95 -0.27 -5.66 2.33
N GLU A 96 -0.69 -6.93 2.38
CA GLU A 96 -0.07 -8.02 1.64
C GLU A 96 -1.06 -8.63 0.65
N TRP A 97 -0.65 -8.78 -0.60
CA TRP A 97 -1.34 -9.51 -1.64
C TRP A 97 -0.80 -10.93 -1.70
N THR A 98 -1.61 -11.92 -1.37
CA THR A 98 -1.24 -13.35 -1.40
C THR A 98 -1.99 -14.05 -2.50
N ILE A 99 -1.29 -14.74 -3.40
CA ILE A 99 -1.89 -15.58 -4.44
C ILE A 99 -1.61 -17.05 -4.13
N THR A 100 -2.67 -17.87 -4.11
CA THR A 100 -2.62 -19.31 -3.85
C THR A 100 -3.20 -20.09 -5.02
N ASN A 101 -2.62 -21.25 -5.34
CA ASN A 101 -3.19 -22.18 -6.32
C ASN A 101 -3.00 -23.62 -5.88
N GLY A 102 -4.10 -24.29 -5.51
CA GLY A 102 -4.13 -25.68 -5.09
C GLY A 102 -3.12 -25.97 -3.99
N THR A 103 -2.25 -26.95 -4.26
CA THR A 103 -1.20 -27.40 -3.32
C THR A 103 0.15 -26.70 -3.51
N CYS A 104 0.26 -25.81 -4.50
CA CYS A 104 1.51 -25.09 -4.79
C CYS A 104 1.84 -24.05 -3.71
N THR A 105 3.12 -23.68 -3.63
CA THR A 105 3.59 -22.65 -2.69
C THR A 105 2.92 -21.30 -3.03
N PRO A 106 2.29 -20.63 -2.07
CA PRO A 106 1.76 -19.28 -2.26
C PRO A 106 2.86 -18.28 -2.64
N THR A 107 2.49 -17.25 -3.37
CA THR A 107 3.33 -16.09 -3.63
C THR A 107 2.76 -14.86 -2.91
N THR A 108 3.61 -13.99 -2.39
CA THR A 108 3.18 -12.79 -1.65
C THR A 108 3.98 -11.58 -2.09
N ASP A 109 3.34 -10.42 -2.02
CA ASP A 109 3.97 -9.11 -2.17
C ASP A 109 3.25 -8.08 -1.28
N GLN A 110 3.95 -7.02 -0.88
CA GLN A 110 3.43 -6.03 0.05
C GLN A 110 3.44 -4.63 -0.56
N ILE A 111 2.43 -3.83 -0.19
CA ILE A 111 2.35 -2.40 -0.46
C ILE A 111 2.23 -1.65 0.87
N THR A 112 2.92 -0.51 0.94
CA THR A 112 2.85 0.41 2.08
C THR A 112 2.11 1.69 1.67
N ILE A 113 1.12 2.09 2.48
CA ILE A 113 0.46 3.38 2.37
C ILE A 113 0.82 4.21 3.59
N THR A 114 1.58 5.29 3.38
CA THR A 114 2.01 6.20 4.45
C THR A 114 1.10 7.43 4.48
N LEU A 115 0.52 7.72 5.65
CA LEU A 115 -0.22 8.94 5.91
C LEU A 115 0.66 9.92 6.66
N ASP A 116 1.03 11.01 6.00
CA ASP A 116 1.74 12.11 6.65
C ASP A 116 0.78 12.92 7.53
N ALA A 117 1.25 13.28 8.72
CA ALA A 117 0.48 14.13 9.64
C ALA A 117 0.22 15.51 9.01
N ALA A 118 -0.98 16.05 9.20
CA ALA A 118 -1.33 17.39 8.74
C ALA A 118 -0.41 18.45 9.37
N PRO A 119 -0.02 19.48 8.61
CA PRO A 119 0.79 20.55 9.17
C PRO A 119 0.05 21.30 10.28
N THR A 120 0.80 21.77 11.28
CA THR A 120 0.27 22.63 12.32
C THR A 120 -0.45 23.84 11.70
N ALA A 121 -1.64 24.15 12.18
CA ALA A 121 -2.39 25.32 11.72
C ALA A 121 -1.55 26.59 11.87
N ALA A 122 -1.40 27.35 10.80
CA ALA A 122 -0.63 28.58 10.81
C ALA A 122 -1.32 29.68 11.61
N ASN A 123 -0.55 30.40 12.42
CA ASN A 123 -0.96 31.61 13.11
C ASN A 123 0.13 32.67 12.92
N ALA A 124 -0.20 33.76 12.26
CA ALA A 124 0.73 34.85 11.98
C ALA A 124 0.89 35.84 13.15
N GLY A 125 0.17 35.65 14.23
CA GLY A 125 0.10 36.61 15.34
C GLY A 125 -0.91 37.74 15.10
N THR A 126 -0.81 38.79 15.87
CA THR A 126 -1.70 39.97 15.78
C THR A 126 -1.19 41.01 14.81
N ASP A 127 -2.11 41.74 14.17
CA ASP A 127 -1.78 42.90 13.34
C ASP A 127 -1.00 43.94 14.12
N GLN A 128 -0.05 44.59 13.46
CA GLN A 128 0.83 45.60 14.08
C GLN A 128 0.72 46.93 13.32
N THR A 129 0.82 48.03 14.06
CA THR A 129 0.94 49.39 13.53
C THR A 129 2.22 49.98 14.01
N VAL A 130 3.09 50.43 13.12
CA VAL A 130 4.38 51.02 13.46
C VAL A 130 4.51 52.41 12.81
N CYS A 131 5.36 53.27 13.37
CA CYS A 131 5.69 54.58 12.76
C CYS A 131 6.61 54.37 11.56
N GLU A 132 6.57 55.29 10.61
CA GLU A 132 7.45 55.33 9.43
C GLU A 132 8.93 55.25 9.82
N THR A 133 9.32 55.88 10.92
CA THR A 133 10.68 55.87 11.45
C THR A 133 10.69 55.24 12.83
N PRO A 134 11.36 54.08 13.06
CA PRO A 134 12.29 53.37 12.18
C PRO A 134 11.64 52.48 11.12
N GLY A 135 10.32 52.30 11.03
CA GLY A 135 9.64 51.54 10.02
C GLY A 135 9.94 50.02 10.06
N THR A 136 10.27 49.49 11.27
CA THR A 136 10.57 48.04 11.46
C THR A 136 9.55 47.44 12.36
N ALA A 137 9.24 46.16 12.14
CA ALA A 137 8.40 45.32 13.02
C ALA A 137 9.00 43.91 13.10
N THR A 138 8.60 43.19 14.13
CA THR A 138 8.95 41.78 14.28
C THR A 138 7.69 40.93 14.02
N LEU A 139 7.78 40.03 13.06
CA LEU A 139 6.75 39.05 12.79
C LEU A 139 6.74 38.00 13.91
N ALA A 140 5.58 37.49 14.27
CA ALA A 140 5.41 36.59 15.42
C ALA A 140 4.48 35.41 15.08
N GLY A 141 4.90 34.58 14.13
CA GLY A 141 4.19 33.35 13.80
C GLY A 141 4.38 32.27 14.86
N ASN A 142 3.46 31.31 14.89
CA ASN A 142 3.61 30.14 15.73
C ASN A 142 4.72 29.20 15.22
N THR A 143 5.40 28.52 16.14
CA THR A 143 6.32 27.42 15.79
C THR A 143 5.51 26.17 15.44
N PRO A 144 5.61 25.63 14.19
CA PRO A 144 4.90 24.40 13.85
C PRO A 144 5.41 23.20 14.65
N ALA A 145 4.51 22.37 15.17
CA ALA A 145 4.86 21.07 15.72
C ALA A 145 5.02 20.01 14.58
N VAL A 146 4.27 20.20 13.50
CA VAL A 146 4.35 19.37 12.28
C VAL A 146 4.51 20.29 11.08
N GLY A 147 5.49 19.98 10.22
CA GLY A 147 5.79 20.75 9.03
C GLY A 147 6.74 21.92 9.26
N THR A 148 6.84 22.83 8.31
CA THR A 148 7.69 24.02 8.33
C THR A 148 6.86 25.27 8.00
N GLY A 149 7.21 26.40 8.60
CA GLY A 149 6.60 27.69 8.30
C GLY A 149 7.52 28.55 7.42
N THR A 150 6.91 29.36 6.54
CA THR A 150 7.64 30.34 5.76
C THR A 150 6.82 31.62 5.61
N TRP A 151 7.45 32.76 5.87
CA TRP A 151 6.89 34.07 5.63
C TRP A 151 7.06 34.48 4.17
N THR A 152 6.02 35.01 3.57
CA THR A 152 6.05 35.63 2.23
C THR A 152 5.38 36.98 2.27
N LEU A 153 5.98 37.99 1.62
CA LEU A 153 5.34 39.28 1.44
C LEU A 153 4.28 39.16 0.32
N THR A 154 3.02 39.40 0.66
CA THR A 154 1.89 39.31 -0.29
C THR A 154 1.47 40.67 -0.83
N SER A 155 1.81 41.77 -0.16
CA SER A 155 1.51 43.15 -0.58
C SER A 155 2.46 44.14 0.10
N GLY A 156 2.75 45.25 -0.53
CA GLY A 156 3.67 46.30 -0.03
C GLY A 156 5.11 46.13 -0.49
N THR A 157 6.06 46.82 0.18
CA THR A 157 7.48 46.88 -0.21
C THR A 157 8.45 46.44 0.86
N GLY A 158 7.97 45.80 1.92
CA GLY A 158 8.81 45.33 3.03
C GLY A 158 9.76 44.21 2.63
N THR A 159 10.84 44.02 3.41
CA THR A 159 11.78 42.91 3.24
C THR A 159 11.74 42.03 4.49
N ILE A 160 11.61 40.70 4.29
CA ILE A 160 11.63 39.71 5.37
C ILE A 160 13.09 39.23 5.51
N THR A 161 13.65 39.37 6.74
CA THR A 161 15.08 39.06 6.97
C THR A 161 15.36 37.57 7.14
N THR A 162 14.46 36.85 7.79
CA THR A 162 14.59 35.42 8.07
C THR A 162 13.27 34.69 7.75
N PRO A 163 12.94 34.45 6.47
CA PRO A 163 11.62 33.93 6.05
C PRO A 163 11.22 32.62 6.71
N SER A 164 12.17 31.74 7.04
CA SER A 164 11.92 30.43 7.67
C SER A 164 11.83 30.48 9.21
N SER A 165 12.06 31.66 9.81
CA SER A 165 11.91 31.83 11.28
C SER A 165 10.50 32.27 11.62
N PRO A 166 9.84 31.66 12.63
CA PRO A 166 8.56 32.14 13.15
C PRO A 166 8.62 33.61 13.57
N THR A 167 9.76 34.03 14.12
CA THR A 167 10.05 35.43 14.48
C THR A 167 11.06 36.04 13.48
N SER A 168 10.61 36.89 12.63
CA SER A 168 11.44 37.54 11.62
C SER A 168 11.33 39.07 11.67
#